data_615c5f6b861451bf52ae76ade6cbaf43
#
_entry.id   615c5f6b861451bf52ae76ade6cbaf43
#
_cell.length_a   1.000
_cell.length_b   1.000
_cell.length_c   1.000
_cell.angle_alpha   90.00
_cell.angle_beta   90.00
_cell.angle_gamma   90.00
#
_symmetry.space_group_name_H-M   'P 1'
#
loop_
_entity.id
_entity.type
_entity.pdbx_description
1 polymer ?
#
loop_
_entity_poly.entity_id
_entity_poly.type
_entity_poly.pdbx_seq_one_letter_code
_entity_poly.pdbx_strand_id
1 'polypeptide(L)'
;MIYVVKSGDTLEKISNETQIPVAKIISDNQLIYSDRLVPGQALLLLGEGETGGLGDGLIIGGYAYPFVDPPVLEEALTALSEMFVFSYGFTFEGDLVPPPQDEQWMLDRTISAGAAPWMVLTPFSSEGAFNNQLIKVLVENRELQDKLIGQILTTVQEKGY
;
A
#
# COMPACT_ATOMS: atom_id res chain seq x y z
N MET A 1 -0.58 -22.48 -6.55
CA MET A 1 0.77 -23.14 -6.54
C MET A 1 1.71 -22.41 -7.49
N ILE A 2 3.04 -22.63 -7.40
CA ILE A 2 4.00 -22.13 -8.38
C ILE A 2 4.30 -23.26 -9.38
N TYR A 3 4.15 -22.96 -10.67
CA TYR A 3 4.51 -23.85 -11.78
C TYR A 3 5.75 -23.30 -12.52
N VAL A 4 6.72 -24.15 -12.77
CA VAL A 4 7.92 -23.77 -13.55
C VAL A 4 7.77 -24.30 -14.97
N VAL A 5 7.73 -23.38 -15.94
CA VAL A 5 7.57 -23.68 -17.37
C VAL A 5 8.70 -24.59 -17.86
N LYS A 6 8.32 -25.65 -18.56
CA LYS A 6 9.24 -26.61 -19.18
C LYS A 6 9.35 -26.36 -20.67
N SER A 7 10.38 -26.93 -21.29
CA SER A 7 10.51 -26.88 -22.76
C SER A 7 9.33 -27.56 -23.45
N GLY A 8 8.67 -26.85 -24.35
CA GLY A 8 7.48 -27.30 -25.06
C GLY A 8 6.16 -27.13 -24.34
N ASP A 9 6.14 -26.38 -23.24
CA ASP A 9 4.89 -25.98 -22.60
C ASP A 9 4.23 -24.81 -23.33
N THR A 10 2.90 -24.84 -23.37
CA THR A 10 2.05 -23.75 -23.83
C THR A 10 1.01 -23.45 -22.73
N LEU A 11 0.41 -22.28 -22.77
CA LEU A 11 -0.65 -21.92 -21.81
C LEU A 11 -1.83 -22.89 -21.90
N GLU A 12 -2.20 -23.34 -23.08
CA GLU A 12 -3.27 -24.31 -23.28
C GLU A 12 -2.94 -25.66 -22.65
N LYS A 13 -1.68 -26.13 -22.81
CA LYS A 13 -1.23 -27.38 -22.19
C LYS A 13 -1.28 -27.26 -20.65
N ILE A 14 -0.74 -26.20 -20.11
CA ILE A 14 -0.74 -25.93 -18.65
C ILE A 14 -2.18 -25.81 -18.14
N SER A 15 -3.05 -25.08 -18.86
CA SER A 15 -4.47 -24.95 -18.54
C SER A 15 -5.19 -26.31 -18.49
N ASN A 16 -4.94 -27.15 -19.50
CA ASN A 16 -5.54 -28.50 -19.55
C ASN A 16 -5.05 -29.41 -18.41
N GLU A 17 -3.77 -29.34 -18.06
CA GLU A 17 -3.18 -30.15 -16.99
C GLU A 17 -3.63 -29.69 -15.60
N THR A 18 -3.82 -28.36 -15.41
CA THR A 18 -4.13 -27.77 -14.11
C THR A 18 -5.60 -27.45 -13.91
N GLN A 19 -6.40 -27.51 -14.97
CA GLN A 19 -7.82 -27.11 -15.01
C GLN A 19 -8.04 -25.62 -14.68
N ILE A 20 -7.01 -24.79 -14.85
CA ILE A 20 -7.07 -23.34 -14.66
C ILE A 20 -7.23 -22.67 -16.03
N PRO A 21 -8.25 -21.81 -16.23
CA PRO A 21 -8.47 -21.15 -17.50
C PRO A 21 -7.25 -20.33 -17.98
N VAL A 22 -6.93 -20.40 -19.28
CA VAL A 22 -5.81 -19.65 -19.88
C VAL A 22 -5.89 -18.16 -19.57
N ALA A 23 -7.11 -17.57 -19.65
CA ALA A 23 -7.32 -16.16 -19.34
C ALA A 23 -6.93 -15.81 -17.90
N LYS A 24 -7.22 -16.73 -16.96
CA LYS A 24 -6.83 -16.54 -15.54
C LYS A 24 -5.32 -16.66 -15.36
N ILE A 25 -4.66 -17.62 -16.02
CA ILE A 25 -3.19 -17.74 -15.99
C ILE A 25 -2.53 -16.46 -16.51
N ILE A 26 -3.05 -15.90 -17.61
CA ILE A 26 -2.55 -14.64 -18.19
C ILE A 26 -2.74 -13.48 -17.19
N SER A 27 -3.93 -13.34 -16.63
CA SER A 27 -4.27 -12.26 -15.69
C SER A 27 -3.44 -12.33 -14.40
N ASP A 28 -3.42 -13.49 -13.75
CA ASP A 28 -2.73 -13.68 -12.46
C ASP A 28 -1.20 -13.49 -12.57
N ASN A 29 -0.64 -13.69 -13.76
CA ASN A 29 0.79 -13.54 -14.01
C ASN A 29 1.15 -12.30 -14.84
N GLN A 30 0.18 -11.43 -15.18
CA GLN A 30 0.37 -10.21 -15.97
C GLN A 30 1.15 -10.46 -17.28
N LEU A 31 0.82 -11.55 -17.98
CA LEU A 31 1.53 -11.93 -19.21
C LEU A 31 1.16 -11.00 -20.35
N ILE A 32 2.10 -10.14 -20.75
CA ILE A 32 1.94 -9.22 -21.90
C ILE A 32 1.93 -9.99 -23.24
N TYR A 33 2.75 -11.05 -23.33
CA TYR A 33 2.86 -11.91 -24.49
C TYR A 33 2.47 -13.35 -24.11
N SER A 34 1.19 -13.68 -24.28
CA SER A 34 0.66 -14.98 -23.91
C SER A 34 1.18 -16.16 -24.75
N ASP A 35 1.76 -15.88 -25.92
CA ASP A 35 2.34 -16.87 -26.86
C ASP A 35 3.82 -17.18 -26.58
N ARG A 36 4.44 -16.53 -25.61
CA ARG A 36 5.89 -16.63 -25.35
C ARG A 36 6.23 -17.02 -23.93
N LEU A 37 5.96 -18.27 -23.58
CA LEU A 37 6.47 -18.83 -22.34
C LEU A 37 7.96 -19.19 -22.49
N VAL A 38 8.74 -18.88 -21.48
CA VAL A 38 10.18 -19.18 -21.44
C VAL A 38 10.43 -20.36 -20.48
N PRO A 39 11.12 -21.44 -20.93
CA PRO A 39 11.51 -22.51 -20.01
C PRO A 39 12.26 -21.97 -18.78
N GLY A 40 11.84 -22.37 -17.59
CA GLY A 40 12.31 -21.83 -16.32
C GLY A 40 11.52 -20.65 -15.76
N GLN A 41 10.58 -20.07 -16.52
CA GLN A 41 9.67 -19.05 -16.04
C GLN A 41 8.75 -19.62 -14.95
N ALA A 42 8.61 -18.92 -13.83
CA ALA A 42 7.65 -19.28 -12.81
C ALA A 42 6.28 -18.65 -13.10
N LEU A 43 5.24 -19.45 -13.02
CA LEU A 43 3.84 -19.01 -13.13
C LEU A 43 3.11 -19.28 -11.82
N LEU A 44 2.36 -18.28 -11.35
CA LEU A 44 1.42 -18.45 -10.27
C LEU A 44 0.14 -19.08 -10.82
N LEU A 45 -0.22 -20.26 -10.35
CA LEU A 45 -1.42 -20.97 -10.73
C LEU A 45 -2.39 -21.04 -9.54
N LEU A 46 -3.49 -20.31 -9.64
CA LEU A 46 -4.56 -20.22 -8.62
C LEU A 46 -5.82 -20.90 -9.16
N GLY A 47 -6.37 -21.87 -8.44
CA GLY A 47 -7.66 -22.49 -8.75
C GLY A 47 -8.84 -21.51 -8.62
N GLU A 48 -10.03 -21.88 -9.09
CA GLU A 48 -11.24 -21.09 -8.85
C GLU A 48 -11.52 -21.03 -7.34
N GLY A 49 -11.66 -19.80 -6.83
CA GLY A 49 -11.87 -19.53 -5.40
C GLY A 49 -10.58 -19.49 -4.56
N GLU A 50 -9.44 -19.89 -5.11
CA GLU A 50 -8.15 -19.51 -4.56
C GLU A 50 -7.85 -18.07 -4.99
N THR A 51 -8.32 -17.10 -4.26
CA THR A 51 -7.61 -15.83 -4.20
C THR A 51 -6.23 -16.18 -3.69
N GLY A 52 -5.17 -15.62 -4.26
CA GLY A 52 -3.82 -15.73 -3.69
C GLY A 52 -3.87 -15.09 -2.31
N GLY A 53 -4.61 -15.72 -1.42
CA GLY A 53 -4.75 -15.32 -0.04
C GLY A 53 -3.36 -15.34 0.52
N LEU A 54 -2.87 -14.16 0.77
CA LEU A 54 -1.71 -13.94 1.60
C LEU A 54 -1.98 -14.78 2.84
N GLY A 55 -1.13 -15.79 3.07
CA GLY A 55 -1.35 -16.78 4.12
C GLY A 55 -1.66 -16.07 5.44
N ASP A 56 -2.50 -16.66 6.26
CA ASP A 56 -2.87 -16.12 7.57
C ASP A 56 -1.62 -15.59 8.29
N GLY A 57 -1.54 -14.26 8.43
CA GLY A 57 -0.43 -13.58 9.10
C GLY A 57 0.49 -12.71 8.21
N LEU A 58 0.27 -12.63 6.90
CA LEU A 58 1.02 -11.66 6.08
C LEU A 58 0.37 -10.27 6.19
N ILE A 59 1.15 -9.30 6.66
CA ILE A 59 0.74 -7.89 6.72
C ILE A 59 1.24 -7.21 5.45
N ILE A 60 0.32 -6.61 4.67
CA ILE A 60 0.65 -5.81 3.50
C ILE A 60 0.31 -4.36 3.80
N GLY A 61 1.33 -3.51 3.74
CA GLY A 61 1.18 -2.06 3.84
C GLY A 61 1.27 -1.38 2.48
N GLY A 62 0.40 -0.41 2.24
CA GLY A 62 0.44 0.45 1.05
C GLY A 62 0.52 1.92 1.42
N TYR A 63 1.26 2.72 0.64
CA TYR A 63 1.30 4.18 0.78
C TYR A 63 0.40 4.84 -0.25
N ALA A 64 -0.38 5.83 0.16
CA ALA A 64 -1.15 6.64 -0.77
C ALA A 64 -1.22 8.11 -0.33
N TYR A 65 -1.38 8.99 -1.32
CA TYR A 65 -1.65 10.42 -1.10
C TYR A 65 -3.15 10.69 -1.07
N PRO A 66 -3.63 11.73 -0.37
CA PRO A 66 -5.05 12.09 -0.34
C PRO A 66 -5.67 12.43 -1.70
N PHE A 67 -4.86 12.64 -2.73
CA PHE A 67 -5.30 12.85 -4.11
C PHE A 67 -5.33 11.58 -4.98
N VAL A 68 -5.14 10.40 -4.38
CA VAL A 68 -5.27 9.13 -5.12
C VAL A 68 -6.69 9.00 -5.66
N ASP A 69 -6.83 8.43 -6.86
CA ASP A 69 -8.14 8.16 -7.44
C ASP A 69 -8.89 7.11 -6.59
N PRO A 70 -10.13 7.41 -6.12
CA PRO A 70 -10.88 6.51 -5.26
C PRO A 70 -11.00 5.07 -5.75
N PRO A 71 -11.28 4.77 -7.03
CA PRO A 71 -11.28 3.40 -7.53
C PRO A 71 -9.95 2.65 -7.37
N VAL A 72 -8.82 3.36 -7.51
CA VAL A 72 -7.48 2.76 -7.31
C VAL A 72 -7.27 2.39 -5.84
N LEU A 73 -7.68 3.26 -4.93
CA LEU A 73 -7.62 2.96 -3.50
C LEU A 73 -8.51 1.77 -3.15
N GLU A 74 -9.74 1.73 -3.64
CA GLU A 74 -10.70 0.65 -3.38
C GLU A 74 -10.19 -0.70 -3.87
N GLU A 75 -9.59 -0.75 -5.05
CA GLU A 75 -8.95 -1.95 -5.57
C GLU A 75 -7.77 -2.39 -4.70
N ALA A 76 -6.89 -1.47 -4.32
CA ALA A 76 -5.74 -1.76 -3.46
C ALA A 76 -6.16 -2.27 -2.08
N LEU A 77 -7.20 -1.70 -1.47
CA LEU A 77 -7.69 -2.08 -0.15
C LEU A 77 -8.19 -3.54 -0.08
N THR A 78 -8.49 -4.17 -1.20
CA THR A 78 -8.84 -5.60 -1.22
C THR A 78 -7.67 -6.51 -0.81
N ALA A 79 -6.43 -6.01 -0.88
CA ALA A 79 -5.21 -6.75 -0.57
C ALA A 79 -4.42 -6.16 0.61
N LEU A 80 -4.75 -4.95 1.05
CA LEU A 80 -4.01 -4.26 2.10
C LEU A 80 -4.53 -4.62 3.49
N SER A 81 -3.60 -4.80 4.43
CA SER A 81 -3.87 -4.86 5.88
C SER A 81 -3.66 -3.49 6.53
N GLU A 82 -2.79 -2.68 5.94
CA GLU A 82 -2.38 -1.38 6.47
C GLU A 82 -2.29 -0.35 5.35
N MET A 83 -2.80 0.87 5.60
CA MET A 83 -2.74 2.01 4.70
C MET A 83 -1.97 3.15 5.35
N PHE A 84 -0.87 3.54 4.76
CA PHE A 84 -0.03 4.66 5.20
C PHE A 84 -0.40 5.91 4.41
N VAL A 85 -1.05 6.87 5.09
CA VAL A 85 -1.48 8.12 4.46
C VAL A 85 -0.31 9.11 4.42
N PHE A 86 0.15 9.46 3.24
CA PHE A 86 1.32 10.31 3.03
C PHE A 86 0.90 11.74 2.72
N SER A 87 1.27 12.79 3.49
CA SER A 87 1.89 12.74 4.80
C SER A 87 1.62 14.03 5.56
N TYR A 88 1.68 13.95 6.87
CA TYR A 88 1.80 15.12 7.72
C TYR A 88 3.23 15.63 7.72
N GLY A 89 3.38 16.94 7.82
CA GLY A 89 4.65 17.61 8.06
C GLY A 89 4.72 18.24 9.46
N PHE A 90 5.77 19.00 9.73
CA PHE A 90 5.88 19.82 10.93
C PHE A 90 6.76 21.03 10.72
N THR A 91 6.56 22.07 11.55
CA THR A 91 7.32 23.31 11.48
C THR A 91 8.53 23.30 12.42
N PHE A 92 9.40 24.32 12.31
CA PHE A 92 10.49 24.54 13.25
C PHE A 92 10.01 24.87 14.68
N GLU A 93 8.78 25.33 14.83
CA GLU A 93 8.11 25.62 16.10
C GLU A 93 7.38 24.39 16.69
N GLY A 94 7.50 23.23 16.04
CA GLY A 94 6.88 21.97 16.46
C GLY A 94 5.38 21.91 16.21
N ASP A 95 4.84 22.69 15.27
CA ASP A 95 3.45 22.59 14.86
C ASP A 95 3.26 21.51 13.82
N LEU A 96 2.23 20.67 14.01
CA LEU A 96 1.84 19.64 13.04
C LEU A 96 1.20 20.30 11.81
N VAL A 97 1.66 19.94 10.62
CA VAL A 97 1.14 20.44 9.34
C VAL A 97 0.38 19.31 8.64
N PRO A 98 -0.95 19.44 8.45
CA PRO A 98 -1.73 18.44 7.75
C PRO A 98 -1.37 18.36 6.26
N PRO A 99 -1.71 17.26 5.58
CA PRO A 99 -1.61 17.20 4.13
C PRO A 99 -2.48 18.29 3.49
N PRO A 100 -2.12 18.77 2.27
CA PRO A 100 -2.82 19.88 1.62
C PRO A 100 -4.26 19.54 1.20
N GLN A 101 -4.63 18.28 1.18
CA GLN A 101 -5.97 17.79 0.88
C GLN A 101 -6.51 16.97 2.05
N ASP A 102 -7.81 17.08 2.32
CA ASP A 102 -8.47 16.31 3.36
C ASP A 102 -8.38 14.81 3.05
N GLU A 103 -7.85 14.06 4.00
CA GLU A 103 -7.64 12.63 3.90
C GLU A 103 -8.74 11.81 4.58
N GLN A 104 -9.73 12.42 5.22
CA GLN A 104 -10.74 11.71 6.01
C GLN A 104 -11.45 10.62 5.19
N TRP A 105 -11.77 10.92 3.93
CA TRP A 105 -12.39 9.96 3.03
C TRP A 105 -11.56 8.66 2.85
N MET A 106 -10.22 8.78 2.87
CA MET A 106 -9.33 7.61 2.77
C MET A 106 -9.37 6.78 4.05
N LEU A 107 -9.37 7.44 5.22
CA LEU A 107 -9.45 6.78 6.52
C LEU A 107 -10.75 5.99 6.62
N ASP A 108 -11.87 6.62 6.28
CA ASP A 108 -13.20 5.99 6.30
C ASP A 108 -13.26 4.76 5.39
N ARG A 109 -12.67 4.84 4.18
CA ARG A 109 -12.60 3.71 3.23
C ARG A 109 -11.70 2.60 3.73
N THR A 110 -10.54 2.96 4.27
CA THR A 110 -9.57 2.01 4.82
C THR A 110 -10.18 1.22 5.97
N ILE A 111 -10.81 1.90 6.94
CA ILE A 111 -11.47 1.27 8.08
C ILE A 111 -12.64 0.39 7.61
N SER A 112 -13.45 0.88 6.67
CA SER A 112 -14.59 0.12 6.11
C SER A 112 -14.14 -1.16 5.38
N ALA A 113 -12.95 -1.16 4.81
CA ALA A 113 -12.34 -2.33 4.17
C ALA A 113 -11.69 -3.31 5.19
N GLY A 114 -11.63 -2.96 6.47
CA GLY A 114 -11.00 -3.78 7.52
C GLY A 114 -9.48 -3.62 7.61
N ALA A 115 -8.89 -2.64 6.91
CA ALA A 115 -7.48 -2.30 6.99
C ALA A 115 -7.24 -1.22 8.05
N ALA A 116 -6.02 -1.17 8.60
CA ALA A 116 -5.64 -0.16 9.58
C ALA A 116 -5.03 1.08 8.90
N PRO A 117 -5.57 2.29 9.11
CA PRO A 117 -4.93 3.51 8.62
C PRO A 117 -3.79 3.93 9.56
N TRP A 118 -2.68 4.41 8.96
CA TRP A 118 -1.51 4.90 9.67
C TRP A 118 -1.17 6.31 9.22
N MET A 119 -0.96 7.19 10.19
CA MET A 119 -0.42 8.52 9.92
C MET A 119 1.07 8.43 9.60
N VAL A 120 1.48 9.04 8.48
CA VAL A 120 2.90 9.19 8.13
C VAL A 120 3.35 10.59 8.47
N LEU A 121 4.41 10.70 9.27
CA LEU A 121 5.07 11.97 9.58
C LEU A 121 6.37 12.07 8.78
N THR A 122 6.54 13.17 8.07
CA THR A 122 7.73 13.45 7.28
C THR A 122 8.29 14.84 7.61
N PRO A 123 9.59 15.07 7.43
CA PRO A 123 10.18 16.42 7.59
C PRO A 123 9.81 17.31 6.40
N PHE A 124 8.51 17.48 6.19
CA PHE A 124 7.97 18.30 5.11
C PHE A 124 7.53 19.63 5.68
N SER A 125 8.15 20.70 5.21
CA SER A 125 7.84 22.04 5.70
C SER A 125 6.52 22.56 5.12
N SER A 126 5.96 23.58 5.76
CA SER A 126 4.78 24.31 5.25
C SER A 126 4.99 24.93 3.87
N GLU A 127 6.24 25.05 3.42
CA GLU A 127 6.60 25.55 2.08
C GLU A 127 6.58 24.48 1.00
N GLY A 128 6.24 23.25 1.33
CA GLY A 128 6.08 22.15 0.38
C GLY A 128 7.40 21.46 -0.02
N ALA A 129 8.43 21.52 0.82
CA ALA A 129 9.71 20.88 0.57
C ALA A 129 10.19 20.01 1.74
N PHE A 130 10.91 18.93 1.42
CA PHE A 130 11.61 18.15 2.44
C PHE A 130 12.77 18.96 3.03
N ASN A 131 12.81 19.04 4.37
CA ASN A 131 13.85 19.74 5.09
C ASN A 131 14.37 18.94 6.29
N ASN A 132 15.49 18.26 6.10
CA ASN A 132 16.11 17.45 7.15
C ASN A 132 16.58 18.25 8.40
N GLN A 133 16.70 19.56 8.27
CA GLN A 133 17.01 20.45 9.41
C GLN A 133 15.88 20.42 10.46
N LEU A 134 14.63 20.23 10.04
CA LEU A 134 13.48 20.07 10.93
C LEU A 134 13.69 18.91 11.93
N ILE A 135 14.20 17.78 11.46
CA ILE A 135 14.48 16.62 12.32
C ILE A 135 15.51 16.98 13.38
N LYS A 136 16.60 17.66 12.98
CA LYS A 136 17.66 18.05 13.89
C LYS A 136 17.14 18.95 15.01
N VAL A 137 16.42 20.01 14.64
CA VAL A 137 15.84 20.95 15.62
C VAL A 137 14.86 20.25 16.57
N LEU A 138 14.02 19.36 16.02
CA LEU A 138 13.05 18.60 16.81
C LEU A 138 13.74 17.67 17.81
N VAL A 139 14.77 16.92 17.37
CA VAL A 139 15.45 15.93 18.22
C VAL A 139 16.28 16.61 19.34
N GLU A 140 16.80 17.79 19.09
CA GLU A 140 17.58 18.55 20.07
C GLU A 140 16.72 19.35 21.07
N ASN A 141 15.38 19.44 20.85
CA ASN A 141 14.49 20.25 21.67
C ASN A 141 13.30 19.46 22.23
N ARG A 142 13.34 19.17 23.52
CA ARG A 142 12.31 18.38 24.22
C ARG A 142 10.93 19.04 24.23
N GLU A 143 10.86 20.36 24.38
CA GLU A 143 9.58 21.09 24.37
C GLU A 143 8.87 20.96 23.02
N LEU A 144 9.62 21.07 21.92
CA LEU A 144 9.07 20.90 20.57
C LEU A 144 8.60 19.47 20.33
N GLN A 145 9.34 18.46 20.84
CA GLN A 145 8.91 17.07 20.76
C GLN A 145 7.59 16.86 21.49
N ASP A 146 7.49 17.31 22.74
CA ASP A 146 6.30 17.11 23.56
C ASP A 146 5.09 17.84 22.94
N LYS A 147 5.27 19.03 22.37
CA LYS A 147 4.25 19.76 21.63
C LYS A 147 3.77 18.99 20.40
N LEU A 148 4.70 18.56 19.53
CA LEU A 148 4.38 17.85 18.31
C LEU A 148 3.71 16.50 18.60
N ILE A 149 4.21 15.73 19.56
CA ILE A 149 3.63 14.48 20.01
C ILE A 149 2.19 14.69 20.51
N GLY A 150 1.96 15.74 21.30
CA GLY A 150 0.61 16.09 21.77
C GLY A 150 -0.36 16.32 20.61
N GLN A 151 0.04 17.09 19.61
CA GLN A 151 -0.78 17.34 18.41
C GLN A 151 -1.02 16.07 17.59
N ILE A 152 0.01 15.23 17.40
CA ILE A 152 -0.12 13.93 16.71
C ILE A 152 -1.16 13.06 17.42
N LEU A 153 -1.03 12.88 18.73
CA LEU A 153 -1.96 12.04 19.51
C LEU A 153 -3.40 12.54 19.43
N THR A 154 -3.60 13.85 19.50
CA THR A 154 -4.92 14.47 19.33
C THR A 154 -5.49 14.16 17.94
N THR A 155 -4.70 14.41 16.89
CA THR A 155 -5.13 14.20 15.50
C THR A 155 -5.43 12.72 15.20
N VAL A 156 -4.58 11.81 15.71
CA VAL A 156 -4.79 10.36 15.55
C VAL A 156 -6.11 9.93 16.19
N GLN A 157 -6.43 10.44 17.39
CA GLN A 157 -7.67 10.12 18.08
C GLN A 157 -8.90 10.72 17.40
N GLU A 158 -8.81 11.97 16.96
CA GLU A 158 -9.94 12.68 16.34
C GLU A 158 -10.27 12.14 14.96
N LYS A 159 -9.27 11.78 14.15
CA LYS A 159 -9.46 11.32 12.78
C LYS A 159 -9.62 9.80 12.64
N GLY A 160 -9.20 9.02 13.63
CA GLY A 160 -9.35 7.56 13.62
C GLY A 160 -8.20 6.80 12.93
N TYR A 161 -6.98 7.32 13.01
CA TYR A 161 -5.78 6.58 12.58
C TYR A 161 -5.48 5.39 13.48
#